data_99fb9c715815ce3076c0a90afdeaad89
#
_entry.id   99fb9c715815ce3076c0a90afdeaad89
#
_cell.length_a   1.000
_cell.length_b   1.000
_cell.length_c   1.000
_cell.angle_alpha   90.00
_cell.angle_beta   90.00
_cell.angle_gamma   90.00
#
_symmetry.space_group_name_H-M   'P 1'
#
loop_
_entity.id
_entity.type
_entity.pdbx_description
1 polymer ?
#
loop_
_entity_poly.entity_id
_entity_poly.type
_entity_poly.pdbx_seq_one_letter_code
_entity_poly.pdbx_strand_id
1 'polypeptide(L)'
;MTRSKFDKRLGNILSRRNMVSEDELARHMETAESESRSLTQVLLEGDQLGEADLLEVLSEETRFPAVDVFKVRPEKSVVDLLPENLASYYGVVPVSRVANVLTLAVSNPFDILQLDDIRIVTACEIRPVLSTLSLIHI
;
A
#
# COMPACT_ATOMS: atom_id res chain seq x y z
N MET A 1 10.70 -1.20 -7.63
CA MET A 1 9.49 -0.75 -8.24
C MET A 1 9.27 0.73 -8.04
N THR A 2 8.82 1.41 -9.02
CA THR A 2 8.66 2.84 -8.96
C THR A 2 7.23 3.23 -8.56
N ARG A 3 7.14 4.34 -7.83
CA ARG A 3 5.89 4.97 -7.48
C ARG A 3 5.01 5.25 -8.71
N SER A 4 5.65 5.56 -9.85
CA SER A 4 4.92 5.87 -11.08
C SER A 4 4.16 4.67 -11.65
N LYS A 5 4.66 3.44 -11.48
CA LYS A 5 3.94 2.25 -11.93
C LYS A 5 2.69 2.01 -11.09
N PHE A 6 2.81 2.17 -9.77
CA PHE A 6 1.67 2.08 -8.87
C PHE A 6 0.64 3.15 -9.21
N ASP A 7 1.09 4.40 -9.37
CA ASP A 7 0.22 5.53 -9.68
C ASP A 7 -0.55 5.31 -10.99
N LYS A 8 0.12 4.84 -12.02
CA LYS A 8 -0.52 4.56 -13.31
C LYS A 8 -1.59 3.48 -13.18
N ARG A 9 -1.29 2.42 -12.45
CA ARG A 9 -2.22 1.33 -12.25
C ARG A 9 -3.43 1.77 -11.42
N LEU A 10 -3.19 2.52 -10.36
CA LEU A 10 -4.26 3.09 -9.55
C LEU A 10 -5.12 4.02 -10.38
N GLY A 11 -4.51 4.91 -11.17
CA GLY A 11 -5.22 5.83 -12.04
C GLY A 11 -6.12 5.11 -13.03
N ASN A 12 -5.63 4.05 -13.65
CA ASN A 12 -6.43 3.25 -14.59
C ASN A 12 -7.63 2.61 -13.91
N ILE A 13 -7.46 2.12 -12.69
CA ILE A 13 -8.54 1.52 -11.91
C ILE A 13 -9.60 2.56 -11.58
N LEU A 14 -9.20 3.71 -11.10
CA LEU A 14 -10.13 4.79 -10.73
C LEU A 14 -10.91 5.31 -11.94
N SER A 15 -10.24 5.46 -13.08
CA SER A 15 -10.87 5.89 -14.32
C SER A 15 -11.88 4.85 -14.81
N ARG A 16 -11.51 3.58 -14.82
CA ARG A 16 -12.37 2.48 -15.24
C ARG A 16 -13.62 2.37 -14.37
N ARG A 17 -13.49 2.66 -13.08
CA ARG A 17 -14.61 2.62 -12.13
C ARG A 17 -15.41 3.93 -12.08
N ASN A 18 -15.06 4.91 -12.91
CA ASN A 18 -15.71 6.21 -12.98
C ASN A 18 -15.66 6.99 -11.66
N MET A 19 -14.63 6.75 -10.86
CA MET A 19 -14.44 7.45 -9.59
C MET A 19 -13.74 8.80 -9.79
N VAL A 20 -12.95 8.91 -10.84
CA VAL A 20 -12.25 10.14 -11.23
C VAL A 20 -12.35 10.25 -12.75
N SER A 21 -12.66 11.43 -13.28
CA SER A 21 -12.70 11.65 -14.72
C SER A 21 -11.28 11.64 -15.30
N GLU A 22 -11.16 11.37 -16.59
CA GLU A 22 -9.85 11.35 -17.26
C GLU A 22 -9.14 12.71 -17.15
N ASP A 23 -9.87 13.82 -17.29
CA ASP A 23 -9.30 15.16 -17.19
C ASP A 23 -8.79 15.44 -15.78
N GLU A 24 -9.57 15.08 -14.76
CA GLU A 24 -9.15 15.26 -13.37
C GLU A 24 -7.96 14.36 -13.03
N LEU A 25 -7.98 13.12 -13.52
CA LEU A 25 -6.88 12.20 -13.31
C LEU A 25 -5.59 12.73 -13.92
N ALA A 26 -5.66 13.27 -15.15
CA ALA A 26 -4.50 13.84 -15.82
C ALA A 26 -3.91 15.00 -15.01
N ARG A 27 -4.76 15.87 -14.46
CA ARG A 27 -4.30 16.98 -13.62
C ARG A 27 -3.65 16.50 -12.34
N HIS A 28 -4.23 15.51 -11.69
CA HIS A 28 -3.67 14.94 -10.45
C HIS A 28 -2.36 14.23 -10.70
N MET A 29 -2.23 13.52 -11.82
CA MET A 29 -0.97 12.87 -12.20
C MET A 29 0.12 13.91 -12.46
N GLU A 30 -0.21 15.00 -13.14
CA GLU A 30 0.73 16.09 -13.39
C GLU A 30 1.17 16.74 -12.08
N THR A 31 0.25 17.01 -11.18
CA THR A 31 0.56 17.57 -9.87
C THR A 31 1.48 16.64 -9.07
N ALA A 32 1.17 15.35 -9.05
CA ALA A 32 2.00 14.37 -8.36
C ALA A 32 3.42 14.35 -8.90
N GLU A 33 3.56 14.37 -10.22
CA GLU A 33 4.86 14.35 -10.87
C GLU A 33 5.66 15.63 -10.60
N SER A 34 5.03 16.79 -10.75
CA SER A 34 5.70 18.08 -10.58
C SER A 34 6.10 18.36 -9.13
N GLU A 35 5.34 17.87 -8.17
CA GLU A 35 5.61 18.05 -6.73
C GLU A 35 6.34 16.88 -6.10
N SER A 36 6.70 15.88 -6.88
CA SER A 36 7.35 14.64 -6.40
C SER A 36 6.55 13.96 -5.29
N ARG A 37 5.23 13.93 -5.44
CA ARG A 37 4.30 13.32 -4.50
C ARG A 37 3.61 12.13 -5.14
N SER A 38 3.07 11.22 -4.34
CA SER A 38 2.30 10.11 -4.87
C SER A 38 0.90 10.57 -5.31
N LEU A 39 0.33 9.88 -6.29
CA LEU A 39 -1.04 10.15 -6.72
C LEU A 39 -2.01 10.01 -5.54
N THR A 40 -1.78 9.02 -4.68
CA THR A 40 -2.60 8.80 -3.48
C THR A 40 -2.64 10.04 -2.60
N GLN A 41 -1.48 10.65 -2.33
CA GLN A 41 -1.41 11.86 -1.51
C GLN A 41 -2.19 13.02 -2.15
N VAL A 42 -2.05 13.20 -3.45
CA VAL A 42 -2.75 14.26 -4.17
C VAL A 42 -4.26 14.06 -4.11
N LEU A 43 -4.73 12.83 -4.31
CA LEU A 43 -6.16 12.50 -4.26
C LEU A 43 -6.75 12.71 -2.87
N LEU A 44 -6.04 12.30 -1.83
CA LEU A 44 -6.52 12.43 -0.45
C LEU A 44 -6.61 13.89 -0.02
N GLU A 45 -5.64 14.73 -0.43
CA GLU A 45 -5.67 16.14 -0.11
C GLU A 45 -6.75 16.91 -0.87
N GLY A 46 -7.11 16.43 -2.04
CA GLY A 46 -8.14 17.05 -2.88
C GLY A 46 -9.57 16.77 -2.46
N ASP A 47 -9.77 15.99 -1.39
CA ASP A 47 -11.09 15.60 -0.87
C ASP A 47 -12.00 14.87 -1.86
N GLN A 48 -11.47 14.41 -2.97
CA GLN A 48 -12.26 13.65 -3.94
C GLN A 48 -12.50 12.21 -3.50
N LEU A 49 -11.51 11.63 -2.83
CA LEU A 49 -11.57 10.26 -2.33
C LEU A 49 -10.99 10.21 -0.93
N GLY A 50 -11.68 9.51 -0.03
CA GLY A 50 -11.15 9.24 1.29
C GLY A 50 -10.24 8.02 1.31
N GLU A 51 -9.46 7.86 2.38
CA GLU A 51 -8.61 6.68 2.56
C GLU A 51 -9.40 5.39 2.52
N ALA A 52 -10.59 5.37 3.14
CA ALA A 52 -11.44 4.19 3.16
C ALA A 52 -11.87 3.78 1.75
N ASP A 53 -12.19 4.75 0.90
CA ASP A 53 -12.58 4.48 -0.48
C ASP A 53 -11.43 3.87 -1.28
N LEU A 54 -10.23 4.39 -1.11
CA LEU A 54 -9.05 3.87 -1.78
C LEU A 54 -8.71 2.45 -1.32
N LEU A 55 -8.81 2.20 -0.01
CA LEU A 55 -8.59 0.86 0.53
C LEU A 55 -9.61 -0.14 -0.01
N GLU A 56 -10.87 0.26 -0.07
CA GLU A 56 -11.93 -0.60 -0.59
C GLU A 56 -11.68 -0.97 -2.05
N VAL A 57 -11.34 0.01 -2.87
CA VAL A 57 -11.03 -0.21 -4.29
C VAL A 57 -9.84 -1.14 -4.45
N LEU A 58 -8.76 -0.88 -3.73
CA LEU A 58 -7.56 -1.71 -3.80
C LEU A 58 -7.82 -3.13 -3.29
N SER A 59 -8.61 -3.26 -2.23
CA SER A 59 -8.98 -4.56 -1.68
C SER A 59 -9.78 -5.38 -2.70
N GLU A 60 -10.73 -4.76 -3.38
CA GLU A 60 -11.52 -5.42 -4.41
C GLU A 60 -10.66 -5.84 -5.61
N GLU A 61 -9.75 -4.98 -6.04
CA GLU A 61 -8.91 -5.24 -7.23
C GLU A 61 -7.83 -6.29 -6.96
N THR A 62 -7.27 -6.31 -5.78
CA THR A 62 -6.19 -7.24 -5.43
C THR A 62 -6.67 -8.46 -4.66
N ARG A 63 -7.86 -8.41 -4.10
CA ARG A 63 -8.45 -9.41 -3.21
C ARG A 63 -7.66 -9.60 -1.91
N PHE A 64 -6.85 -8.62 -1.55
CA PHE A 64 -6.18 -8.61 -0.26
C PHE A 64 -7.09 -7.92 0.76
N PRO A 65 -7.25 -8.48 1.97
CA PRO A 65 -8.07 -7.84 2.99
C PRO A 65 -7.45 -6.55 3.48
N ALA A 66 -8.29 -5.59 3.85
CA ALA A 66 -7.85 -4.32 4.42
C ALA A 66 -7.91 -4.41 5.94
N VAL A 67 -6.88 -3.89 6.62
CA VAL A 67 -6.81 -3.83 8.08
C VAL A 67 -6.40 -2.44 8.52
N ASP A 68 -6.78 -2.09 9.75
CA ASP A 68 -6.33 -0.85 10.38
C ASP A 68 -5.16 -1.19 11.31
N VAL A 69 -3.95 -0.81 10.91
CA VAL A 69 -2.74 -1.14 11.66
C VAL A 69 -2.69 -0.44 13.02
N PHE A 70 -3.46 0.63 13.23
CA PHE A 70 -3.54 1.25 14.55
C PHE A 70 -4.35 0.44 15.54
N LYS A 71 -5.29 -0.37 15.06
CA LYS A 71 -6.08 -1.26 15.91
C LYS A 71 -5.37 -2.56 16.21
N VAL A 72 -4.42 -2.93 15.38
CA VAL A 72 -3.60 -4.12 15.57
C VAL A 72 -2.25 -3.66 16.10
N ARG A 73 -1.89 -4.13 17.30
CA ARG A 73 -0.60 -3.79 17.91
C ARG A 73 0.31 -4.99 17.77
N PRO A 74 1.22 -5.00 16.79
CA PRO A 74 2.12 -6.13 16.62
C PRO A 74 3.07 -6.23 17.80
N GLU A 75 3.36 -7.44 18.21
CA GLU A 75 4.35 -7.70 19.25
C GLU A 75 5.74 -7.34 18.73
N LYS A 76 6.62 -6.94 19.64
CA LYS A 76 7.99 -6.59 19.28
C LYS A 76 8.69 -7.71 18.51
N SER A 77 8.49 -8.96 18.92
CA SER A 77 9.09 -10.11 18.24
C SER A 77 8.66 -10.22 16.78
N VAL A 78 7.46 -9.77 16.46
CA VAL A 78 6.95 -9.75 15.08
C VAL A 78 7.59 -8.60 14.29
N VAL A 79 7.61 -7.41 14.88
CA VAL A 79 8.21 -6.23 14.25
C VAL A 79 9.69 -6.46 13.96
N ASP A 80 10.39 -7.14 14.87
CA ASP A 80 11.82 -7.38 14.73
C ASP A 80 12.17 -8.42 13.65
N LEU A 81 11.19 -9.13 13.10
CA LEU A 81 11.44 -10.08 12.01
C LEU A 81 11.96 -9.40 10.74
N LEU A 82 11.60 -8.14 10.55
CA LEU A 82 12.02 -7.37 9.39
C LEU A 82 12.74 -6.11 9.86
N PRO A 83 14.02 -5.92 9.50
CA PRO A 83 14.75 -4.71 9.87
C PRO A 83 14.04 -3.44 9.44
N GLU A 84 14.09 -2.40 10.27
CA GLU A 84 13.39 -1.14 10.03
C GLU A 84 13.74 -0.51 8.67
N ASN A 85 15.01 -0.56 8.29
CA ASN A 85 15.44 -0.01 7.01
C ASN A 85 14.81 -0.74 5.82
N LEU A 86 14.62 -2.05 5.92
CA LEU A 86 13.96 -2.83 4.88
C LEU A 86 12.45 -2.60 4.89
N ALA A 87 11.85 -2.49 6.07
CA ALA A 87 10.43 -2.18 6.19
C ALA A 87 10.12 -0.83 5.53
N SER A 88 10.94 0.18 5.79
CA SER A 88 10.79 1.50 5.16
C SER A 88 11.04 1.44 3.65
N TYR A 89 12.05 0.71 3.21
CA TYR A 89 12.38 0.59 1.80
C TYR A 89 11.23 -0.03 1.01
N TYR A 90 10.63 -1.09 1.55
CA TYR A 90 9.53 -1.78 0.88
C TYR A 90 8.17 -1.15 1.16
N GLY A 91 8.08 -0.26 2.15
CA GLY A 91 6.80 0.33 2.54
C GLY A 91 5.84 -0.69 3.14
N VAL A 92 6.34 -1.51 4.05
CA VAL A 92 5.58 -2.60 4.66
C VAL A 92 5.72 -2.58 6.17
N VAL A 93 4.72 -3.16 6.85
CA VAL A 93 4.72 -3.27 8.31
C VAL A 93 4.30 -4.69 8.71
N PRO A 94 5.14 -5.43 9.46
CA PRO A 94 4.73 -6.71 10.01
C PRO A 94 3.59 -6.52 11.01
N VAL A 95 2.54 -7.31 10.88
CA VAL A 95 1.32 -7.17 11.71
C VAL A 95 1.20 -8.30 12.71
N SER A 96 1.31 -9.55 12.27
CA SER A 96 1.18 -10.71 13.15
C SER A 96 1.87 -11.90 12.53
N ARG A 97 2.20 -12.87 13.38
CA ARG A 97 2.77 -14.13 12.94
C ARG A 97 2.04 -15.28 13.63
N VAL A 98 1.56 -16.22 12.83
CA VAL A 98 0.97 -17.46 13.34
C VAL A 98 1.73 -18.60 12.67
N ALA A 99 2.41 -19.43 13.49
CA ALA A 99 3.31 -20.47 13.00
C ALA A 99 4.35 -19.87 12.05
N ASN A 100 4.40 -20.28 10.80
CA ASN A 100 5.34 -19.80 9.81
C ASN A 100 4.71 -18.77 8.84
N VAL A 101 3.54 -18.23 9.18
CA VAL A 101 2.83 -17.28 8.33
C VAL A 101 2.91 -15.89 8.94
N LEU A 102 3.56 -14.98 8.24
CA LEU A 102 3.68 -13.58 8.63
C LEU A 102 2.64 -12.76 7.88
N THR A 103 1.73 -12.12 8.61
CA THR A 103 0.79 -11.15 8.02
C THR A 103 1.50 -9.81 7.92
N LEU A 104 1.54 -9.27 6.72
CA LEU A 104 2.32 -8.09 6.40
C LEU A 104 1.42 -7.04 5.75
N ALA A 105 1.35 -5.85 6.35
CA ALA A 105 0.65 -4.72 5.74
C ALA A 105 1.52 -4.12 4.65
N VAL A 106 0.98 -3.99 3.45
CA VAL A 106 1.73 -3.51 2.29
C VAL A 106 1.10 -2.23 1.74
N SER A 107 1.94 -1.30 1.28
CA SER A 107 1.49 -0.06 0.65
C SER A 107 1.31 -0.23 -0.86
N ASN A 108 2.04 -1.16 -1.47
CA ASN A 108 1.94 -1.42 -2.91
C ASN A 108 1.59 -2.89 -3.14
N PRO A 109 0.29 -3.20 -3.28
CA PRO A 109 -0.15 -4.59 -3.43
C PRO A 109 0.13 -5.17 -4.81
N PHE A 110 0.60 -4.36 -5.76
CA PHE A 110 0.86 -4.83 -7.13
C PHE A 110 2.27 -5.36 -7.32
N ASP A 111 3.16 -5.17 -6.35
CA ASP A 111 4.55 -5.60 -6.45
C ASP A 111 4.75 -6.96 -5.77
N ILE A 112 4.54 -8.01 -6.53
CA ILE A 112 4.67 -9.39 -6.04
C ILE A 112 6.13 -9.77 -5.78
N LEU A 113 7.06 -9.24 -6.58
CA LEU A 113 8.48 -9.53 -6.42
C LEU A 113 9.01 -9.07 -5.06
N GLN A 114 8.50 -7.96 -4.59
CA GLN A 114 8.82 -7.42 -3.28
C GLN A 114 8.47 -8.42 -2.16
N LEU A 115 7.34 -9.10 -2.29
CA LEU A 115 6.91 -10.10 -1.31
C LEU A 115 7.85 -11.30 -1.26
N ASP A 116 8.39 -11.70 -2.41
CA ASP A 116 9.35 -12.80 -2.47
C ASP A 116 10.65 -12.44 -1.73
N ASP A 117 11.14 -11.21 -1.90
CA ASP A 117 12.32 -10.74 -1.19
C ASP A 117 12.10 -10.75 0.32
N ILE A 118 10.95 -10.30 0.77
CA ILE A 118 10.60 -10.27 2.20
C ILE A 118 10.50 -11.69 2.75
N ARG A 119 9.96 -12.62 1.98
CA ARG A 119 9.88 -14.03 2.38
C ARG A 119 11.26 -14.61 2.64
N ILE A 120 12.23 -14.28 1.78
CA ILE A 120 13.61 -14.73 1.96
C ILE A 120 14.23 -14.14 3.21
N VAL A 121 14.06 -12.84 3.45
CA VAL A 121 14.64 -12.16 4.60
C VAL A 121 14.05 -12.66 5.92
N THR A 122 12.75 -12.87 5.97
CA THR A 122 12.05 -13.29 7.20
C THR A 122 11.98 -14.80 7.40
N ALA A 123 12.23 -15.57 6.35
CA ALA A 123 12.06 -17.03 6.32
C ALA A 123 10.62 -17.44 6.67
N CYS A 124 9.64 -16.59 6.33
CA CYS A 124 8.23 -16.84 6.60
C CYS A 124 7.42 -16.85 5.31
N GLU A 125 6.31 -17.56 5.32
CA GLU A 125 5.26 -17.38 4.33
C GLU A 125 4.64 -16.02 4.55
N ILE A 126 4.34 -15.29 3.47
CA ILE A 126 3.80 -13.93 3.58
C ILE A 126 2.32 -13.93 3.24
N ARG A 127 1.53 -13.34 4.13
CA ARG A 127 0.11 -13.07 3.91
C ARG A 127 -0.07 -11.56 3.82
N PRO A 128 -0.19 -10.99 2.60
CA PRO A 128 -0.31 -9.54 2.47
C PRO A 128 -1.69 -9.05 2.85
N VAL A 129 -1.73 -7.91 3.54
CA VAL A 129 -2.97 -7.18 3.85
C VAL A 129 -2.74 -5.72 3.49
N LEU A 130 -3.83 -5.00 3.24
CA LEU A 130 -3.76 -3.59 2.91
C LEU A 130 -3.99 -2.76 4.17
N SER A 131 -3.32 -1.62 4.24
CA SER A 131 -3.54 -0.64 5.29
C SER A 131 -3.58 0.75 4.66
N THR A 132 -4.06 1.74 5.40
CA THR A 132 -4.05 3.11 4.89
C THR A 132 -2.61 3.51 4.59
N LEU A 133 -2.40 4.11 3.41
CA LEU A 133 -1.06 4.45 2.96
C LEU A 133 -0.41 5.50 3.86
N SER A 134 -1.21 6.39 4.44
CA SER A 134 -0.72 7.38 5.40
C SER A 134 -0.18 6.73 6.67
N LEU A 135 -0.74 5.60 7.08
CA LEU A 135 -0.30 4.89 8.28
C LEU A 135 1.04 4.19 8.09
N ILE A 136 1.29 3.68 6.90
CA ILE A 136 2.53 2.97 6.60
C ILE A 136 3.71 3.94 6.47
N HIS A 137 3.42 5.16 6.04
CA HIS A 137 4.46 6.17 5.79
C HIS A 137 4.80 7.04 7.01
N ILE A 138 4.23 6.77 8.15
CA ILE A 138 4.55 7.51 9.39
C ILE A 138 5.91 7.10 9.98
#